data_b6d122e13e51e2351d3ea36b98719268
#
_entry.id   b6d122e13e51e2351d3ea36b98719268
#
_cell.length_a   1.000
_cell.length_b   1.000
_cell.length_c   1.000
_cell.angle_alpha   90.00
_cell.angle_beta   90.00
_cell.angle_gamma   90.00
#
_symmetry.space_group_name_H-M   'P 1'
#
loop_
_entity.id
_entity.type
_entity.pdbx_description
1 polymer ?
#
loop_
_entity_poly.entity_id
_entity_poly.type
_entity_poly.pdbx_seq_one_letter_code
_entity_poly.pdbx_strand_id
1 'polypeptide(L)'
;MAKQTWKPGNMLYPLPAVMVSVTDGEGNDNIITVAWAGTVCTNPPMVSISVRPTRFSYDMICKTKEFVLNLTTEELAYATDYCGVRSGREVDKFQELHLTKEKADHVKAPMIGEAPVN
;
A
#
# COMPACT_ATOMS: atom_id res chain seq x y z
N MET A 1 -29.54 11.07 -24.89
CA MET A 1 -28.99 9.81 -24.42
C MET A 1 -29.73 9.41 -23.14
N ALA A 2 -30.30 8.20 -23.12
CA ALA A 2 -30.99 7.69 -21.94
C ALA A 2 -29.98 7.25 -20.86
N LYS A 3 -30.27 7.58 -19.59
CA LYS A 3 -29.46 7.17 -18.45
C LYS A 3 -30.11 5.99 -17.76
N GLN A 4 -29.29 5.09 -17.21
CA GLN A 4 -29.73 3.99 -16.39
C GLN A 4 -29.35 4.24 -14.94
N THR A 5 -30.24 3.87 -14.03
CA THR A 5 -29.94 3.86 -12.59
C THR A 5 -29.31 2.51 -12.23
N TRP A 6 -28.13 2.56 -11.61
CA TRP A 6 -27.39 1.38 -11.16
C TRP A 6 -27.36 1.32 -9.64
N LYS A 7 -27.17 0.12 -9.11
CA LYS A 7 -26.87 -0.03 -7.69
C LYS A 7 -25.52 0.61 -7.37
N PRO A 8 -25.35 1.22 -6.18
CA PRO A 8 -24.06 1.73 -5.75
C PRO A 8 -22.99 0.64 -5.78
N GLY A 9 -21.81 0.97 -6.23
CA GLY A 9 -20.68 0.04 -6.36
C GLY A 9 -19.37 0.76 -6.63
N ASN A 10 -18.31 -0.03 -6.76
CA ASN A 10 -16.95 0.46 -7.00
C ASN A 10 -16.79 0.76 -8.51
N MET A 11 -17.27 1.89 -8.96
CA MET A 11 -17.35 2.22 -10.38
C MET A 11 -16.28 3.19 -10.86
N LEU A 12 -15.41 3.69 -9.97
CA LEU A 12 -14.30 4.58 -10.35
C LEU A 12 -13.09 3.75 -10.79
N TYR A 13 -13.04 3.41 -12.06
CA TYR A 13 -11.95 2.65 -12.69
C TYR A 13 -11.42 3.40 -13.93
N PRO A 14 -10.13 3.20 -14.29
CA PRO A 14 -9.12 2.39 -13.58
C PRO A 14 -8.56 3.09 -12.35
N LEU A 15 -8.11 2.29 -11.38
CA LEU A 15 -7.42 2.76 -10.18
C LEU A 15 -5.99 2.20 -10.17
N PRO A 16 -4.97 3.02 -9.81
CA PRO A 16 -3.62 2.51 -9.65
C PRO A 16 -3.54 1.61 -8.42
N ALA A 17 -2.91 0.46 -8.57
CA ALA A 17 -2.54 -0.38 -7.43
C ALA A 17 -1.13 0.01 -6.97
N VAL A 18 -0.97 0.29 -5.68
CA VAL A 18 0.31 0.62 -5.07
C VAL A 18 0.60 -0.32 -3.90
N MET A 19 1.86 -0.63 -3.67
CA MET A 19 2.29 -1.35 -2.48
C MET A 19 2.61 -0.36 -1.38
N VAL A 20 1.95 -0.52 -0.24
CA VAL A 20 2.16 0.34 0.94
C VAL A 20 2.96 -0.44 1.96
N SER A 21 4.17 0.02 2.26
CA SER A 21 4.98 -0.55 3.32
C SER A 21 4.79 0.21 4.62
N VAL A 22 4.72 -0.55 5.70
CA VAL A 22 4.42 -0.07 7.06
C VAL A 22 5.33 -0.74 8.07
N THR A 23 5.47 -0.13 9.24
CA THR A 23 6.19 -0.70 10.39
C THR A 23 5.39 -0.51 11.66
N ASP A 24 5.61 -1.37 12.66
CA ASP A 24 5.09 -1.18 14.02
C ASP A 24 6.05 -0.36 14.90
N GLY A 25 7.23 -0.03 14.39
CA GLY A 25 8.29 0.66 15.12
C GLY A 25 9.10 -0.24 16.06
N GLU A 26 8.83 -1.54 16.08
CA GLU A 26 9.47 -2.54 16.97
C GLU A 26 10.18 -3.65 16.18
N GLY A 27 10.41 -3.43 14.89
CA GLY A 27 11.12 -4.36 14.01
C GLY A 27 10.22 -5.22 13.13
N ASN A 28 8.90 -5.08 13.21
CA ASN A 28 7.98 -5.78 12.33
C ASN A 28 7.52 -4.84 11.21
N ASP A 29 7.69 -5.29 9.99
CA ASP A 29 7.29 -4.56 8.79
C ASP A 29 6.29 -5.40 7.98
N ASN A 30 5.43 -4.73 7.23
CA ASN A 30 4.48 -5.39 6.34
C ASN A 30 4.28 -4.59 5.07
N ILE A 31 3.72 -5.24 4.07
CA ILE A 31 3.30 -4.61 2.83
C ILE A 31 1.82 -4.94 2.60
N ILE A 32 1.05 -3.93 2.25
CA ILE A 32 -0.33 -4.12 1.80
C ILE A 32 -0.51 -3.45 0.44
N THR A 33 -1.13 -4.15 -0.49
CA THR A 33 -1.51 -3.55 -1.77
C THR A 33 -2.86 -2.86 -1.63
N VAL A 34 -2.92 -1.62 -2.03
CA VAL A 34 -4.16 -0.83 -2.05
C VAL A 34 -4.40 -0.23 -3.43
N ALA A 35 -5.65 -0.24 -3.87
CA ALA A 35 -6.12 0.52 -5.02
C ALA A 35 -6.85 1.81 -4.58
N TRP A 36 -7.22 1.90 -3.33
CA TRP A 36 -7.90 3.05 -2.72
C TRP A 36 -6.85 4.03 -2.19
N ALA A 37 -6.13 4.64 -3.15
CA ALA A 37 -5.08 5.62 -2.90
C ALA A 37 -5.22 6.77 -3.89
N GLY A 38 -4.81 7.96 -3.50
CA GLY A 38 -4.86 9.11 -4.38
C GLY A 38 -4.20 10.35 -3.82
N THR A 39 -3.94 11.29 -4.70
CA THR A 39 -3.48 12.63 -4.34
C THR A 39 -4.65 13.43 -3.79
N VAL A 40 -4.45 14.05 -2.64
CA VAL A 40 -5.49 14.85 -1.95
C VAL A 40 -5.24 16.34 -2.12
N CYS A 41 -3.99 16.76 -2.12
CA CYS A 41 -3.61 18.17 -2.19
C CYS A 41 -2.27 18.33 -2.88
N THR A 42 -2.12 19.42 -3.64
CA THR A 42 -0.88 19.76 -4.35
C THR A 42 0.08 20.56 -3.49
N ASN A 43 -0.46 21.49 -2.70
CA ASN A 43 0.35 22.36 -1.85
C ASN A 43 -0.38 22.61 -0.51
N PRO A 44 0.13 21.98 0.60
CA PRO A 44 1.24 21.03 0.61
C PRO A 44 0.91 19.72 -0.13
N PRO A 45 1.91 19.00 -0.67
CA PRO A 45 1.66 17.73 -1.35
C PRO A 45 1.18 16.68 -0.35
N MET A 46 0.00 16.12 -0.60
CA MET A 46 -0.65 15.16 0.30
C MET A 46 -1.23 14.01 -0.49
N VAL A 47 -1.11 12.81 0.06
CA VAL A 47 -1.73 11.59 -0.44
C VAL A 47 -2.60 10.96 0.63
N SER A 48 -3.58 10.18 0.22
CA SER A 48 -4.41 9.37 1.10
C SER A 48 -4.42 7.92 0.69
N ILE A 49 -4.60 7.05 1.66
CA ILE A 49 -4.92 5.64 1.46
C ILE A 49 -6.13 5.29 2.32
N SER A 50 -6.95 4.35 1.85
CA SER A 50 -8.06 3.80 2.62
C SER A 50 -7.74 2.37 3.02
N VAL A 51 -7.65 2.12 4.32
CA VAL A 51 -7.32 0.80 4.87
C VAL A 51 -8.40 0.38 5.87
N ARG A 52 -9.01 -0.79 5.65
CA ARG A 52 -10.02 -1.32 6.57
C ARG A 52 -9.40 -1.75 7.90
N PRO A 53 -10.09 -1.56 9.04
CA PRO A 53 -9.59 -1.95 10.36
C PRO A 53 -9.25 -3.44 10.49
N THR A 54 -9.81 -4.30 9.65
CA THR A 54 -9.55 -5.74 9.65
C THR A 54 -8.20 -6.13 9.04
N ARG A 55 -7.54 -5.21 8.33
CA ARG A 55 -6.24 -5.47 7.71
C ARG A 55 -5.12 -5.44 8.74
N PHE A 56 -4.15 -6.34 8.62
CA PHE A 56 -3.00 -6.41 9.53
C PHE A 56 -2.20 -5.10 9.60
N SER A 57 -2.03 -4.41 8.48
CA SER A 57 -1.33 -3.13 8.42
C SER A 57 -2.05 -1.98 9.13
N TYR A 58 -3.35 -2.09 9.39
CA TYR A 58 -4.14 -1.01 9.99
C TYR A 58 -3.61 -0.60 11.36
N ASP A 59 -3.41 -1.57 12.26
CA ASP A 59 -2.91 -1.28 13.61
C ASP A 59 -1.48 -0.72 13.59
N MET A 60 -0.64 -1.20 12.67
CA MET A 60 0.72 -0.69 12.48
C MET A 60 0.71 0.79 12.08
N ILE A 61 -0.14 1.16 11.10
CA ILE A 61 -0.32 2.56 10.67
C ILE A 61 -0.88 3.42 11.81
N CYS A 62 -1.87 2.93 12.54
CA CYS A 62 -2.44 3.66 13.67
C CYS A 62 -1.40 3.92 14.78
N LYS A 63 -0.49 2.99 14.98
CA LYS A 63 0.57 3.09 15.98
C LYS A 63 1.65 4.08 15.60
N THR A 64 2.18 3.98 14.39
CA THR A 64 3.32 4.79 13.93
C THR A 64 2.92 6.09 13.23
N LYS A 65 1.72 6.14 12.66
CA LYS A 65 1.23 7.24 11.81
C LYS A 65 2.08 7.47 10.55
N GLU A 66 2.74 6.42 10.09
CA GLU A 66 3.69 6.48 8.98
C GLU A 66 3.44 5.33 7.99
N PHE A 67 3.69 5.59 6.74
CA PHE A 67 3.71 4.59 5.67
C PHE A 67 4.52 5.11 4.47
N VAL A 68 4.91 4.20 3.59
CA VAL A 68 5.55 4.53 2.31
C VAL A 68 4.69 3.97 1.18
N LEU A 69 4.43 4.79 0.17
CA LEU A 69 3.84 4.37 -1.09
C LEU A 69 4.95 3.94 -2.05
N ASN A 70 4.87 2.72 -2.56
CA ASN A 70 5.83 2.17 -3.50
C ASN A 70 5.10 1.92 -4.83
N LEU A 71 5.50 2.64 -5.89
CA LEU A 71 4.88 2.49 -7.20
C LEU A 71 5.28 1.16 -7.84
N THR A 72 4.34 0.57 -8.54
CA THR A 72 4.47 -0.79 -9.08
C THR A 72 4.89 -0.78 -10.55
N THR A 73 5.53 -1.86 -10.97
CA THR A 73 5.95 -2.12 -12.35
C THR A 73 5.40 -3.47 -12.82
N GLU A 74 5.63 -3.80 -14.08
CA GLU A 74 5.28 -5.12 -14.62
C GLU A 74 6.02 -6.24 -13.87
N GLU A 75 7.30 -6.03 -13.55
CA GLU A 75 8.12 -7.01 -12.80
C GLU A 75 7.58 -7.22 -11.38
N LEU A 76 6.95 -6.21 -10.80
CA LEU A 76 6.34 -6.29 -9.47
C LEU A 76 4.89 -6.75 -9.48
N ALA A 77 4.32 -7.13 -10.64
CA ALA A 77 2.90 -7.48 -10.75
C ALA A 77 2.52 -8.65 -9.83
N TYR A 78 3.31 -9.71 -9.79
CA TYR A 78 3.09 -10.84 -8.88
C TYR A 78 3.16 -10.43 -7.41
N ALA A 79 4.18 -9.67 -7.03
CA ALA A 79 4.34 -9.18 -5.66
C ALA A 79 3.19 -8.26 -5.24
N THR A 80 2.71 -7.42 -6.16
CA THR A 80 1.58 -6.53 -5.94
C THR A 80 0.30 -7.32 -5.65
N ASP A 81 0.00 -8.34 -6.45
CA ASP A 81 -1.15 -9.21 -6.23
C ASP A 81 -1.02 -9.97 -4.91
N TYR A 82 0.12 -10.62 -4.68
CA TYR A 82 0.40 -11.38 -3.47
C TYR A 82 0.21 -10.55 -2.19
N CYS A 83 0.75 -9.33 -2.16
CA CYS A 83 0.62 -8.43 -1.01
C CYS A 83 -0.82 -7.97 -0.75
N GLY A 84 -1.68 -8.04 -1.76
CA GLY A 84 -3.11 -7.71 -1.64
C GLY A 84 -3.98 -8.85 -1.13
N VAL A 85 -3.58 -10.11 -1.37
CA VAL A 85 -4.41 -11.31 -1.06
C VAL A 85 -3.91 -12.08 0.16
N ARG A 86 -2.65 -11.96 0.55
CA ARG A 86 -2.09 -12.62 1.74
C ARG A 86 -2.04 -11.67 2.93
N SER A 87 -2.16 -12.21 4.12
CA SER A 87 -2.09 -11.43 5.37
C SER A 87 -0.69 -11.46 5.97
N GLY A 88 -0.23 -10.32 6.49
CA GLY A 88 1.00 -10.23 7.27
C GLY A 88 0.95 -11.01 8.61
N ARG A 89 -0.24 -11.46 9.03
CA ARG A 89 -0.40 -12.38 10.17
C ARG A 89 0.12 -13.78 9.86
N GLU A 90 0.17 -14.16 8.58
CA GLU A 90 0.50 -15.52 8.13
C GLU A 90 1.88 -15.60 7.52
N VAL A 91 2.34 -14.53 6.87
CA VAL A 91 3.58 -14.52 6.09
C VAL A 91 4.36 -13.23 6.26
N ASP A 92 5.68 -13.31 6.23
CA ASP A 92 6.57 -12.16 6.05
C ASP A 92 6.71 -11.91 4.55
N LYS A 93 6.04 -10.88 4.05
CA LYS A 93 5.96 -10.59 2.61
C LYS A 93 7.28 -10.13 2.01
N PHE A 94 8.12 -9.42 2.78
CA PHE A 94 9.46 -9.06 2.32
C PHE A 94 10.32 -10.30 2.09
N GLN A 95 10.31 -11.22 3.04
CA GLN A 95 11.08 -12.45 2.94
C GLN A 95 10.53 -13.37 1.85
N GLU A 96 9.22 -13.61 1.85
CA GLU A 96 8.56 -14.53 0.91
C GLU A 96 8.72 -14.11 -0.55
N LEU A 97 8.68 -12.81 -0.80
CA LEU A 97 8.80 -12.24 -2.15
C LEU A 97 10.22 -11.80 -2.51
N HIS A 98 11.19 -12.03 -1.63
CA HIS A 98 12.58 -11.59 -1.79
C HIS A 98 12.72 -10.09 -2.09
N LEU A 99 11.88 -9.28 -1.47
CA LEU A 99 11.92 -7.83 -1.62
C LEU A 99 12.92 -7.21 -0.67
N THR A 100 13.66 -6.22 -1.16
CA THR A 100 14.69 -5.51 -0.41
C THR A 100 14.07 -4.39 0.42
N LYS A 101 14.35 -4.39 1.73
CA LYS A 101 14.02 -3.26 2.59
C LYS A 101 15.08 -2.18 2.46
N GLU A 102 14.67 -1.01 2.06
CA GLU A 102 15.54 0.17 2.07
C GLU A 102 15.06 1.18 3.10
N LYS A 103 16.02 1.88 3.71
CA LYS A 103 15.71 2.89 4.71
C LYS A 103 15.14 4.14 4.04
N ALA A 104 13.98 4.60 4.50
CA ALA A 104 13.44 5.89 4.09
C ALA A 104 14.10 7.04 4.86
N ASP A 105 14.18 8.22 4.23
CA ASP A 105 14.85 9.38 4.83
C ASP A 105 14.04 10.04 5.95
N HIS A 106 12.72 10.00 5.87
CA HIS A 106 11.85 10.80 6.73
C HIS A 106 10.91 10.00 7.63
N VAL A 107 10.74 8.70 7.36
CA VAL A 107 9.84 7.82 8.10
C VAL A 107 10.54 6.53 8.49
N LYS A 108 10.01 5.82 9.48
CA LYS A 108 10.54 4.53 9.94
C LYS A 108 10.13 3.37 9.05
N ALA A 109 8.97 3.49 8.38
CA ALA A 109 8.51 2.48 7.45
C ALA A 109 9.52 2.31 6.30
N PRO A 110 9.87 1.07 5.92
CA PRO A 110 10.87 0.83 4.88
C PRO A 110 10.31 1.14 3.49
N MET A 111 11.19 1.53 2.58
CA MET A 111 10.93 1.50 1.14
C MET A 111 11.10 0.08 0.60
N ILE A 112 10.48 -0.21 -0.53
CA ILE A 112 10.74 -1.42 -1.32
C ILE A 112 11.77 -1.06 -2.38
N GLY A 113 12.97 -1.65 -2.30
CA GLY A 113 14.09 -1.30 -3.17
C GLY A 113 13.86 -1.56 -4.65
N GLU A 114 13.01 -2.53 -4.99
CA GLU A 114 12.66 -2.86 -6.36
C GLU A 114 11.62 -1.91 -6.98
N ALA A 115 10.97 -1.08 -6.16
CA ALA A 115 10.02 -0.09 -6.66
C ALA A 115 10.74 1.13 -7.25
N PRO A 116 10.35 1.62 -8.44
CA PRO A 116 11.07 2.71 -9.11
C PRO A 116 10.86 4.08 -8.46
N VAL A 117 9.80 4.22 -7.67
CA VAL A 117 9.43 5.46 -6.95
C VAL A 117 8.82 5.09 -5.60
N ASN A 118 9.29 5.75 -4.58
CA ASN A 118 8.83 5.58 -3.21
C ASN A 118 8.46 6.94 -2.61
#